data_215ea21ed01627f2847812b0dbd8c204
#
_entry.id   215ea21ed01627f2847812b0dbd8c204
#
_cell.length_a   1.000
_cell.length_b   1.000
_cell.length_c   1.000
_cell.angle_alpha   90.00
_cell.angle_beta   90.00
_cell.angle_gamma   90.00
#
_symmetry.space_group_name_H-M   'P 1'
#
loop_
_entity.id
_entity.type
_entity.pdbx_description
1 polymer ?
#
loop_
_entity_poly.entity_id
_entity_poly.type
_entity_poly.pdbx_seq_one_letter_code
_entity_poly.pdbx_strand_id
1 'polypeptide(L)'
;MSLGKQLARIYSLFVISDYSAWETATEYGVNDVVSHNTDYYICIQAHTSAAGNEPGEIDNDWEDYWDARDDEYLKIEGVTSFSPSPEKNDADTTDFDSEGWQEHLAASRGLSFDVEGLHIEDATTGIRQAGQEEIERVGKLVGRQAITDFRLVAPDGTNIDFEVSVQAPLEGMSSGGGNDDPAGWSLTLTVKGDPTTE
;
A
#
# COMPACT_ATOMS: atom_id res chain seq x y z
N MET A 1 -1.05 -14.26 -33.60
CA MET A 1 -0.73 -13.47 -32.40
C MET A 1 -0.41 -14.43 -31.28
N SER A 2 0.81 -14.44 -30.78
CA SER A 2 1.19 -15.26 -29.62
C SER A 2 0.74 -14.51 -28.35
N LEU A 3 -0.24 -15.03 -27.63
CA LEU A 3 -0.59 -14.55 -26.31
C LEU A 3 0.54 -14.92 -25.36
N GLY A 4 1.42 -13.95 -25.07
CA GLY A 4 2.45 -14.12 -24.04
C GLY A 4 1.77 -14.23 -22.67
N LYS A 5 2.20 -15.21 -21.84
CA LYS A 5 1.82 -15.26 -20.44
C LYS A 5 2.41 -14.03 -19.75
N GLN A 6 1.57 -13.13 -19.27
CA GLN A 6 2.00 -12.04 -18.39
C GLN A 6 2.44 -12.64 -17.06
N LEU A 7 3.66 -12.32 -16.65
CA LEU A 7 4.16 -12.69 -15.32
C LEU A 7 3.67 -11.62 -14.32
N ALA A 8 3.18 -12.04 -13.16
CA ALA A 8 2.75 -11.16 -12.05
C ALA A 8 3.83 -10.16 -11.58
N ARG A 9 5.08 -10.36 -11.99
CA ARG A 9 6.23 -9.48 -11.71
C ARG A 9 6.14 -8.08 -12.30
N ILE A 10 5.15 -7.81 -13.15
CA ILE A 10 5.02 -6.56 -13.92
C ILE A 10 4.14 -5.54 -13.19
N TYR A 11 3.38 -5.94 -12.19
CA TYR A 11 2.58 -5.04 -11.37
C TYR A 11 3.40 -4.49 -10.21
N SER A 12 3.25 -3.21 -9.92
CA SER A 12 3.79 -2.57 -8.72
C SER A 12 2.65 -2.15 -7.82
N LEU A 13 2.79 -2.39 -6.53
CA LEU A 13 1.81 -2.04 -5.51
C LEU A 13 2.35 -0.89 -4.66
N PHE A 14 1.50 0.10 -4.42
CA PHE A 14 1.82 1.29 -3.65
C PHE A 14 0.74 1.50 -2.58
N VAL A 15 1.12 2.11 -1.47
CA VAL A 15 0.23 2.57 -0.41
C VAL A 15 0.40 4.07 -0.24
N ILE A 16 -0.69 4.79 0.02
CA ILE A 16 -0.60 6.21 0.37
C ILE A 16 0.13 6.35 1.71
N SER A 17 1.04 7.32 1.80
CA SER A 17 1.74 7.61 3.05
C SER A 17 0.87 8.45 3.99
N ASP A 18 1.08 8.29 5.30
CA ASP A 18 0.59 9.24 6.30
C ASP A 18 1.59 10.40 6.34
N TYR A 19 1.27 11.49 5.66
CA TYR A 19 2.16 12.63 5.57
C TYR A 19 1.62 13.86 6.33
N SER A 20 2.52 14.70 6.79
CA SER A 20 2.22 16.00 7.38
C SER A 20 2.87 17.13 6.59
N ALA A 21 2.43 18.37 6.81
CA ALA A 21 3.19 19.50 6.31
C ALA A 21 4.54 19.59 7.05
N TRP A 22 5.61 19.91 6.32
CA TRP A 22 6.90 20.13 6.95
C TRP A 22 6.83 21.34 7.93
N GLU A 23 7.41 21.17 9.09
CA GLU A 23 7.49 22.17 10.13
C GLU A 23 8.92 22.29 10.64
N THR A 24 9.38 23.53 10.91
CA THR A 24 10.68 23.79 11.52
C THR A 24 10.72 23.37 12.98
N ALA A 25 11.90 23.00 13.50
CA ALA A 25 12.13 22.57 14.88
C ALA A 25 11.32 21.31 15.28
N THR A 26 11.01 20.48 14.30
CA THR A 26 10.30 19.20 14.48
C THR A 26 11.29 18.04 14.31
N GLU A 27 11.15 17.00 15.12
CA GLU A 27 11.94 15.77 14.98
C GLU A 27 11.30 14.87 13.92
N TYR A 28 12.06 14.48 12.92
CA TYR A 28 11.68 13.54 11.88
C TYR A 28 12.51 12.28 11.95
N GLY A 29 11.84 11.14 11.90
CA GLY A 29 12.44 9.82 11.80
C GLY A 29 12.67 9.41 10.34
N VAL A 30 13.49 8.38 10.11
CA VAL A 30 13.61 7.79 8.77
C VAL A 30 12.27 7.18 8.36
N ASN A 31 11.90 7.34 7.11
CA ASN A 31 10.61 7.00 6.48
C ASN A 31 9.44 7.96 6.79
N ASP A 32 9.61 8.98 7.63
CA ASP A 32 8.59 10.01 7.76
C ASP A 32 8.41 10.74 6.41
N VAL A 33 7.16 10.94 6.01
CA VAL A 33 6.84 11.65 4.76
C VAL A 33 6.26 13.02 5.09
N VAL A 34 6.74 14.04 4.39
CA VAL A 34 6.25 15.41 4.53
C VAL A 34 5.88 16.00 3.18
N SER A 35 4.93 16.95 3.20
CA SER A 35 4.66 17.83 2.07
C SER A 35 5.29 19.19 2.29
N HIS A 36 5.95 19.74 1.28
CA HIS A 36 6.49 21.10 1.28
C HIS A 36 6.44 21.71 -0.12
N ASN A 37 5.94 22.94 -0.25
CA ASN A 37 5.82 23.67 -1.52
C ASN A 37 5.14 22.88 -2.65
N THR A 38 4.11 22.07 -2.34
CA THR A 38 3.38 21.17 -3.26
C THR A 38 4.08 19.87 -3.64
N ASP A 39 5.31 19.67 -3.21
CA ASP A 39 6.09 18.46 -3.43
C ASP A 39 6.11 17.58 -2.17
N TYR A 40 6.45 16.29 -2.36
CA TYR A 40 6.55 15.31 -1.27
C TYR A 40 7.99 14.88 -1.07
N TYR A 41 8.35 14.65 0.20
CA TYR A 41 9.71 14.26 0.59
C TYR A 41 9.64 13.16 1.65
N ILE A 42 10.55 12.19 1.54
CA ILE A 42 10.72 11.14 2.56
C ILE A 42 12.02 11.39 3.31
N CYS A 43 11.96 11.29 4.64
CA CYS A 43 13.14 11.42 5.48
C CYS A 43 14.05 10.18 5.33
N ILE A 44 15.30 10.40 4.91
CA ILE A 44 16.32 9.35 4.75
C ILE A 44 17.31 9.33 5.89
N GLN A 45 17.40 10.40 6.67
CA GLN A 45 18.24 10.50 7.85
C GLN A 45 17.49 11.22 8.97
N ALA A 46 17.31 10.53 10.11
CA ALA A 46 16.63 11.12 11.27
C ALA A 46 17.35 12.40 11.75
N HIS A 47 16.58 13.47 11.94
CA HIS A 47 17.11 14.79 12.31
C HIS A 47 16.04 15.67 12.95
N THR A 48 16.48 16.82 13.49
CA THR A 48 15.59 17.92 13.84
C THR A 48 15.60 18.96 12.74
N SER A 49 14.45 19.31 12.22
CA SER A 49 14.31 20.24 11.09
C SER A 49 14.75 21.66 11.45
N ALA A 50 15.40 22.31 10.51
CA ALA A 50 15.87 23.69 10.59
C ALA A 50 15.86 24.32 9.20
N ALA A 51 16.03 25.63 9.11
CA ALA A 51 16.11 26.34 7.82
C ALA A 51 17.23 25.81 6.89
N GLY A 52 18.28 25.20 7.45
CA GLY A 52 19.39 24.63 6.65
C GLY A 52 19.12 23.26 6.07
N ASN A 53 18.02 22.59 6.45
CA ASN A 53 17.60 21.29 5.91
C ASN A 53 16.13 21.27 5.48
N GLU A 54 15.57 22.43 5.15
CA GLU A 54 14.22 22.60 4.61
C GLU A 54 14.15 21.98 3.21
N PRO A 55 13.27 21.00 2.98
CA PRO A 55 13.27 20.21 1.76
C PRO A 55 12.91 21.04 0.51
N GLY A 56 13.66 20.82 -0.57
CA GLY A 56 13.43 21.49 -1.86
C GLY A 56 13.96 22.94 -1.94
N GLU A 57 14.56 23.49 -0.88
CA GLU A 57 15.10 24.85 -0.91
C GLU A 57 16.50 24.89 -1.51
N ILE A 58 16.80 25.96 -2.26
CA ILE A 58 18.09 26.18 -2.88
C ILE A 58 19.10 26.65 -1.82
N ASP A 59 20.36 26.23 -1.97
CA ASP A 59 21.48 26.63 -1.13
C ASP A 59 21.44 26.11 0.33
N ASN A 60 20.78 24.96 0.57
CA ASN A 60 20.86 24.24 1.84
C ASN A 60 21.22 22.76 1.64
N ASP A 61 21.43 22.02 2.73
CA ASP A 61 21.87 20.62 2.72
C ASP A 61 20.67 19.64 2.86
N TRP A 62 19.49 19.98 2.35
CA TRP A 62 18.28 19.17 2.51
C TRP A 62 18.43 17.75 1.92
N GLU A 63 19.16 17.58 0.84
CA GLU A 63 19.40 16.29 0.16
C GLU A 63 20.12 15.26 1.05
N ASP A 64 20.82 15.71 2.11
CA ASP A 64 21.42 14.81 3.10
C ASP A 64 20.38 14.18 4.03
N TYR A 65 19.18 14.76 4.12
CA TYR A 65 18.13 14.39 5.06
C TYR A 65 16.86 13.90 4.39
N TRP A 66 16.59 14.35 3.16
CA TRP A 66 15.37 14.12 2.46
C TRP A 66 15.61 13.59 1.03
N ASP A 67 14.73 12.73 0.57
CA ASP A 67 14.65 12.31 -0.83
C ASP A 67 13.32 12.79 -1.42
N ALA A 68 13.39 13.45 -2.60
CA ALA A 68 12.21 13.98 -3.27
C ALA A 68 11.36 12.86 -3.87
N ARG A 69 10.04 13.05 -3.86
CA ARG A 69 9.08 12.07 -4.38
C ARG A 69 8.11 12.73 -5.36
N ASP A 70 7.68 11.97 -6.35
CA ASP A 70 6.75 12.43 -7.38
C ASP A 70 5.31 12.54 -6.86
N ASP A 71 4.95 11.72 -5.83
CA ASP A 71 3.61 11.69 -5.24
C ASP A 71 3.65 11.23 -3.77
N GLU A 72 2.48 11.19 -3.11
CA GLU A 72 2.29 10.72 -1.74
C GLU A 72 2.36 9.19 -1.58
N TYR A 73 2.47 8.43 -2.66
CA TYR A 73 2.44 6.97 -2.62
C TYR A 73 3.82 6.35 -2.36
N LEU A 74 3.87 5.40 -1.43
CA LEU A 74 5.05 4.60 -1.12
C LEU A 74 4.96 3.25 -1.83
N LYS A 75 5.98 2.91 -2.60
CA LYS A 75 6.06 1.59 -3.22
C LYS A 75 6.23 0.51 -2.15
N ILE A 76 5.45 -0.57 -2.25
CA ILE A 76 5.63 -1.75 -1.41
C ILE A 76 6.56 -2.71 -2.13
N GLU A 77 7.77 -2.84 -1.64
CA GLU A 77 8.77 -3.74 -2.21
C GLU A 77 8.65 -5.15 -1.62
N GLY A 78 9.30 -6.12 -2.27
CA GLY A 78 9.34 -7.49 -1.80
C GLY A 78 8.05 -8.29 -2.01
N VAL A 79 7.06 -7.76 -2.71
CA VAL A 79 5.83 -8.50 -3.05
C VAL A 79 6.17 -9.70 -3.93
N THR A 80 5.77 -10.88 -3.49
CA THR A 80 6.00 -12.16 -4.19
C THR A 80 4.72 -12.74 -4.80
N SER A 81 3.57 -12.42 -4.20
CA SER A 81 2.26 -12.88 -4.66
C SER A 81 1.21 -11.79 -4.51
N PHE A 82 0.33 -11.68 -5.49
CA PHE A 82 -0.81 -10.78 -5.50
C PHE A 82 -1.99 -11.50 -6.15
N SER A 83 -3.01 -11.84 -5.36
CA SER A 83 -4.13 -12.67 -5.80
C SER A 83 -5.46 -11.95 -5.61
N PRO A 84 -6.11 -11.49 -6.69
CA PRO A 84 -7.44 -10.91 -6.62
C PRO A 84 -8.52 -11.99 -6.38
N SER A 85 -9.43 -11.72 -5.46
CA SER A 85 -10.58 -12.57 -5.12
C SER A 85 -11.87 -11.76 -5.29
N PRO A 86 -12.47 -11.78 -6.49
CA PRO A 86 -13.76 -11.13 -6.71
C PRO A 86 -14.90 -11.95 -6.08
N GLU A 87 -15.80 -11.28 -5.38
CA GLU A 87 -16.95 -11.86 -4.74
C GLU A 87 -18.25 -11.29 -5.34
N LYS A 88 -19.27 -12.12 -5.41
CA LYS A 88 -20.63 -11.72 -5.73
C LYS A 88 -21.57 -12.30 -4.70
N ASN A 89 -22.44 -11.46 -4.16
CA ASN A 89 -23.54 -11.90 -3.32
C ASN A 89 -24.82 -11.84 -4.15
N ASP A 90 -25.44 -12.99 -4.34
CA ASP A 90 -26.69 -13.11 -5.06
C ASP A 90 -27.87 -13.07 -4.07
N ALA A 91 -28.87 -12.25 -4.35
CA ALA A 91 -30.13 -12.27 -3.66
C ALA A 91 -31.06 -13.28 -4.34
N ASP A 92 -31.75 -14.09 -3.54
CA ASP A 92 -32.82 -14.95 -4.03
C ASP A 92 -34.02 -14.05 -4.37
N THR A 93 -34.41 -14.08 -5.63
CA THR A 93 -35.55 -13.32 -6.19
C THR A 93 -36.70 -14.25 -6.61
N THR A 94 -36.63 -15.54 -6.23
CA THR A 94 -37.63 -16.55 -6.53
C THR A 94 -39.00 -16.13 -6.00
N ASP A 95 -39.98 -16.13 -6.86
CA ASP A 95 -41.40 -15.85 -6.52
C ASP A 95 -42.32 -16.97 -7.00
N PHE A 96 -43.64 -16.81 -6.81
CA PHE A 96 -44.61 -17.81 -7.21
C PHE A 96 -44.78 -17.96 -8.73
N ASP A 97 -44.33 -16.97 -9.50
CA ASP A 97 -44.40 -16.98 -10.97
C ASP A 97 -43.14 -17.65 -11.60
N SER A 98 -42.14 -17.98 -10.78
CA SER A 98 -40.91 -18.67 -11.20
C SER A 98 -41.09 -20.15 -11.53
N GLU A 99 -42.32 -20.68 -11.52
CA GLU A 99 -42.69 -22.06 -11.88
C GLU A 99 -41.83 -23.17 -11.22
N GLY A 100 -41.28 -22.86 -10.00
CA GLY A 100 -40.44 -23.76 -9.22
C GLY A 100 -38.96 -23.72 -9.57
N TRP A 101 -38.52 -22.78 -10.43
CA TRP A 101 -37.12 -22.49 -10.69
C TRP A 101 -36.62 -21.43 -9.71
N GLN A 102 -35.38 -21.62 -9.24
CA GLN A 102 -34.71 -20.61 -8.43
C GLN A 102 -34.16 -19.47 -9.30
N GLU A 103 -34.49 -18.25 -8.93
CA GLU A 103 -34.00 -17.04 -9.56
C GLU A 103 -33.06 -16.30 -8.61
N HIS A 104 -31.90 -15.89 -9.13
CA HIS A 104 -30.90 -15.16 -8.38
C HIS A 104 -30.48 -13.90 -9.12
N LEU A 105 -30.41 -12.79 -8.40
CA LEU A 105 -29.89 -11.53 -8.92
C LEU A 105 -28.66 -11.10 -8.10
N ALA A 106 -27.59 -10.73 -8.77
CA ALA A 106 -26.40 -10.20 -8.11
C ALA A 106 -26.74 -8.90 -7.36
N ALA A 107 -26.79 -8.97 -6.03
CA ALA A 107 -27.16 -7.86 -5.17
C ALA A 107 -25.97 -6.96 -4.80
N SER A 108 -24.77 -7.54 -4.68
CA SER A 108 -23.55 -6.79 -4.40
C SER A 108 -22.32 -7.45 -5.00
N ARG A 109 -21.27 -6.65 -5.17
CA ARG A 109 -19.94 -7.10 -5.57
C ARG A 109 -18.96 -6.76 -4.47
N GLY A 110 -18.01 -7.63 -4.23
CA GLY A 110 -16.86 -7.42 -3.39
C GLY A 110 -15.58 -7.74 -4.16
N LEU A 111 -14.47 -7.15 -3.74
CA LEU A 111 -13.16 -7.46 -4.24
C LEU A 111 -12.20 -7.45 -3.05
N SER A 112 -11.42 -8.50 -2.92
CA SER A 112 -10.32 -8.56 -1.97
C SER A 112 -9.05 -8.98 -2.69
N PHE A 113 -7.90 -8.64 -2.11
CA PHE A 113 -6.58 -9.06 -2.57
C PHE A 113 -5.85 -9.72 -1.43
N ASP A 114 -5.31 -10.91 -1.68
CA ASP A 114 -4.32 -11.52 -0.81
C ASP A 114 -2.94 -11.19 -1.36
N VAL A 115 -2.13 -10.57 -0.50
CA VAL A 115 -0.78 -10.11 -0.85
C VAL A 115 0.22 -10.79 0.06
N GLU A 116 1.26 -11.36 -0.54
CA GLU A 116 2.38 -11.99 0.18
C GLU A 116 3.68 -11.37 -0.29
N GLY A 117 4.65 -11.29 0.60
CA GLY A 117 5.96 -10.73 0.30
C GLY A 117 7.05 -11.19 1.25
N LEU A 118 8.26 -10.70 0.98
CA LEU A 118 9.42 -10.88 1.83
C LEU A 118 9.74 -9.57 2.54
N HIS A 119 10.17 -9.65 3.79
CA HIS A 119 10.67 -8.49 4.51
C HIS A 119 11.93 -7.94 3.84
N ILE A 120 11.96 -6.61 3.66
CA ILE A 120 13.11 -5.88 3.17
C ILE A 120 13.53 -4.88 4.24
N GLU A 121 14.77 -5.00 4.66
CA GLU A 121 15.41 -4.13 5.65
C GLU A 121 16.79 -3.70 5.12
N ASP A 122 17.22 -2.50 5.46
CA ASP A 122 18.59 -2.07 5.23
C ASP A 122 19.53 -2.89 6.11
N ALA A 123 20.53 -3.53 5.51
CA ALA A 123 21.43 -4.46 6.18
C ALA A 123 22.33 -3.79 7.25
N THR A 124 22.47 -2.46 7.21
CA THR A 124 23.36 -1.69 8.10
C THR A 124 22.57 -1.09 9.27
N THR A 125 21.41 -0.52 8.98
CA THR A 125 20.58 0.22 9.94
C THR A 125 19.44 -0.62 10.53
N GLY A 126 19.06 -1.73 9.87
CA GLY A 126 17.89 -2.52 10.25
C GLY A 126 16.56 -1.79 10.01
N ILE A 127 16.58 -0.68 9.27
CA ILE A 127 15.37 0.08 8.95
C ILE A 127 14.61 -0.65 7.87
N ARG A 128 13.29 -0.84 8.11
CA ARG A 128 12.40 -1.52 7.18
C ARG A 128 12.07 -0.62 5.99
N GLN A 129 11.76 -1.22 4.85
CA GLN A 129 11.31 -0.52 3.66
C GLN A 129 10.01 0.26 3.94
N ALA A 130 9.97 1.54 3.54
CA ALA A 130 8.95 2.51 3.95
C ALA A 130 7.50 2.07 3.63
N GLY A 131 7.24 1.52 2.45
CA GLY A 131 5.91 1.03 2.09
C GLY A 131 5.47 -0.20 2.91
N GLN A 132 6.43 -1.06 3.33
CA GLN A 132 6.14 -2.17 4.24
C GLN A 132 5.86 -1.69 5.66
N GLU A 133 6.57 -0.67 6.13
CA GLU A 133 6.34 -0.06 7.44
C GLU A 133 4.97 0.59 7.50
N GLU A 134 4.60 1.34 6.46
CA GLU A 134 3.31 2.02 6.37
C GLU A 134 2.13 1.03 6.36
N ILE A 135 2.19 -0.03 5.55
CA ILE A 135 1.11 -1.02 5.50
C ILE A 135 0.97 -1.79 6.82
N GLU A 136 2.08 -2.04 7.53
CA GLU A 136 2.04 -2.63 8.87
C GLU A 136 1.41 -1.68 9.89
N ARG A 137 1.73 -0.39 9.80
CA ARG A 137 1.12 0.66 10.64
C ARG A 137 -0.40 0.68 10.47
N VAL A 138 -0.87 0.76 9.22
CA VAL A 138 -2.31 0.77 8.91
C VAL A 138 -2.99 -0.54 9.33
N GLY A 139 -2.35 -1.67 9.10
CA GLY A 139 -2.88 -3.00 9.46
C GLY A 139 -3.07 -3.24 10.95
N LYS A 140 -2.40 -2.47 11.82
CA LYS A 140 -2.58 -2.48 13.28
C LYS A 140 -3.74 -1.62 13.76
N LEU A 141 -4.26 -0.74 12.91
CA LEU A 141 -5.36 0.16 13.22
C LEU A 141 -6.71 -0.56 13.11
N VAL A 142 -7.76 0.05 13.66
CA VAL A 142 -9.12 -0.49 13.62
C VAL A 142 -10.13 0.55 13.14
N GLY A 143 -11.23 0.07 12.59
CA GLY A 143 -12.31 0.92 12.10
C GLY A 143 -11.90 1.75 10.89
N ARG A 144 -12.23 3.04 10.88
CA ARG A 144 -11.92 3.93 9.75
C ARG A 144 -10.43 4.20 9.57
N GLN A 145 -9.63 4.07 10.63
CA GLN A 145 -8.19 4.28 10.58
C GLN A 145 -7.45 3.13 9.87
N ALA A 146 -8.08 1.96 9.74
CA ALA A 146 -7.57 0.82 8.96
C ALA A 146 -7.93 0.92 7.47
N ILE A 147 -8.50 2.04 7.02
CA ILE A 147 -8.84 2.29 5.61
C ILE A 147 -7.76 3.23 5.05
N THR A 148 -7.21 2.85 3.90
CA THR A 148 -6.17 3.61 3.21
C THR A 148 -6.29 3.43 1.71
N ASP A 149 -5.64 4.29 0.94
CA ASP A 149 -5.61 4.21 -0.51
C ASP A 149 -4.42 3.40 -0.99
N PHE A 150 -4.69 2.51 -1.93
CA PHE A 150 -3.72 1.69 -2.63
C PHE A 150 -3.74 1.97 -4.11
N ARG A 151 -2.56 2.00 -4.70
CA ARG A 151 -2.37 2.11 -6.14
C ARG A 151 -1.72 0.85 -6.70
N LEU A 152 -2.35 0.24 -7.68
CA LEU A 152 -1.80 -0.82 -8.49
C LEU A 152 -1.37 -0.25 -9.85
N VAL A 153 -0.08 -0.28 -10.13
CA VAL A 153 0.44 0.16 -11.43
C VAL A 153 0.57 -1.04 -12.34
N ALA A 154 -0.18 -1.02 -13.44
CA ALA A 154 -0.13 -2.06 -14.46
C ALA A 154 1.13 -1.93 -15.35
N PRO A 155 1.49 -2.98 -16.11
CA PRO A 155 2.68 -3.00 -16.95
C PRO A 155 2.71 -1.95 -18.06
N ASP A 156 1.55 -1.44 -18.45
CA ASP A 156 1.37 -0.38 -19.45
C ASP A 156 1.43 1.04 -18.85
N GLY A 157 1.65 1.13 -17.52
CA GLY A 157 1.69 2.38 -16.78
C GLY A 157 0.32 2.87 -16.30
N THR A 158 -0.76 2.11 -16.53
CA THR A 158 -2.10 2.46 -16.01
C THR A 158 -2.13 2.36 -14.50
N ASN A 159 -2.58 3.41 -13.83
CA ASN A 159 -2.83 3.44 -12.40
C ASN A 159 -4.26 2.97 -12.12
N ILE A 160 -4.40 2.11 -11.13
CA ILE A 160 -5.69 1.64 -10.63
C ILE A 160 -5.69 1.89 -9.12
N ASP A 161 -6.52 2.83 -8.68
CA ASP A 161 -6.59 3.25 -7.30
C ASP A 161 -7.77 2.58 -6.59
N PHE A 162 -7.52 2.12 -5.37
CA PHE A 162 -8.46 1.42 -4.52
C PHE A 162 -8.47 2.03 -3.12
N GLU A 163 -9.65 2.34 -2.59
CA GLU A 163 -9.80 2.50 -1.15
C GLU A 163 -9.95 1.11 -0.52
N VAL A 164 -9.07 0.74 0.40
CA VAL A 164 -9.04 -0.59 1.01
C VAL A 164 -9.04 -0.56 2.53
N SER A 165 -9.65 -1.58 3.13
CA SER A 165 -9.42 -1.90 4.53
C SER A 165 -8.32 -2.95 4.61
N VAL A 166 -7.27 -2.63 5.35
CA VAL A 166 -6.12 -3.52 5.53
C VAL A 166 -6.36 -4.45 6.70
N GLN A 167 -6.15 -5.73 6.47
CA GLN A 167 -6.14 -6.74 7.52
C GLN A 167 -4.78 -7.44 7.51
N ALA A 168 -3.94 -7.09 8.49
CA ALA A 168 -2.65 -7.71 8.71
C ALA A 168 -2.70 -8.66 9.91
N PRO A 169 -1.79 -9.65 10.01
CA PRO A 169 -1.63 -10.47 11.20
C PRO A 169 -1.34 -9.62 12.45
N LEU A 170 -1.88 -10.02 13.60
CA LEU A 170 -1.74 -9.28 14.87
C LEU A 170 -0.30 -9.20 15.40
N GLU A 171 0.60 -10.06 14.96
CA GLU A 171 1.99 -10.15 15.41
C GLU A 171 3.00 -9.54 14.42
N GLY A 172 2.60 -8.50 13.70
CA GLY A 172 3.39 -7.94 12.62
C GLY A 172 3.24 -8.75 11.33
N MET A 173 3.90 -8.31 10.27
CA MET A 173 3.82 -8.94 8.95
C MET A 173 4.71 -10.18 8.80
N SER A 174 5.26 -10.75 9.88
CA SER A 174 6.11 -11.94 9.76
C SER A 174 5.30 -13.23 9.88
N SER A 175 5.19 -13.96 8.82
CA SER A 175 4.93 -15.41 8.89
C SER A 175 6.28 -16.10 9.06
N GLY A 176 6.45 -16.86 10.17
CA GLY A 176 7.71 -17.48 10.49
C GLY A 176 8.28 -18.33 9.35
N GLY A 177 9.53 -18.09 9.03
CA GLY A 177 10.38 -18.96 8.23
C GLY A 177 11.26 -19.83 9.12
N GLY A 178 11.84 -20.91 8.57
CA GLY A 178 12.93 -21.64 9.22
C GLY A 178 14.18 -20.74 9.35
N ASN A 179 15.18 -21.25 10.04
CA ASN A 179 16.42 -20.47 10.32
C ASN A 179 17.20 -20.06 9.04
N ASP A 180 16.89 -20.66 7.90
CA ASP A 180 17.51 -20.42 6.59
C ASP A 180 16.52 -19.83 5.55
N ASP A 181 15.24 -19.61 5.94
CA ASP A 181 14.23 -19.05 5.04
C ASP A 181 14.08 -17.53 5.25
N PRO A 182 13.95 -16.74 4.18
CA PRO A 182 13.67 -15.32 4.32
C PRO A 182 12.34 -15.10 5.04
N ALA A 183 12.31 -14.12 5.95
CA ALA A 183 11.09 -13.75 6.65
C ALA A 183 10.04 -13.24 5.64
N GLY A 184 8.86 -13.87 5.66
CA GLY A 184 7.75 -13.49 4.81
C GLY A 184 6.69 -12.69 5.57
N TRP A 185 5.83 -12.00 4.84
CA TRP A 185 4.64 -11.35 5.34
C TRP A 185 3.44 -11.62 4.43
N SER A 186 2.25 -11.56 5.00
CA SER A 186 1.00 -11.66 4.26
C SER A 186 -0.04 -10.71 4.83
N LEU A 187 -0.94 -10.23 3.97
CA LEU A 187 -2.06 -9.39 4.36
C LEU A 187 -3.21 -9.56 3.38
N THR A 188 -4.41 -9.22 3.83
CA THR A 188 -5.60 -9.16 3.00
C THR A 188 -6.10 -7.73 2.90
N LEU A 189 -6.31 -7.27 1.68
CA LEU A 189 -6.87 -5.96 1.35
C LEU A 189 -8.32 -6.15 0.92
N THR A 190 -9.27 -5.55 1.62
CA THR A 190 -10.69 -5.58 1.24
C THR A 190 -11.08 -4.24 0.63
N VAL A 191 -11.42 -4.23 -0.65
CA VAL A 191 -11.78 -3.02 -1.41
C VAL A 191 -13.09 -2.43 -0.91
N LYS A 192 -13.12 -1.10 -0.78
CA LYS A 192 -14.27 -0.29 -0.38
C LYS A 192 -14.72 0.58 -1.56
N GLY A 193 -15.81 0.23 -2.21
CA GLY A 193 -16.30 0.98 -3.36
C GLY A 193 -15.76 0.49 -4.70
N ASP A 194 -15.97 1.29 -5.75
CA ASP A 194 -15.49 0.98 -7.10
C ASP A 194 -14.03 1.48 -7.27
N PRO A 195 -13.16 0.66 -7.88
CA PRO A 195 -11.82 1.12 -8.26
C PRO A 195 -11.88 2.28 -9.26
N THR A 196 -10.97 3.23 -9.11
CA THR A 196 -10.77 4.31 -10.10
C THR A 196 -9.56 3.99 -10.99
N THR A 197 -9.66 4.32 -12.28
CA THR A 197 -8.59 4.11 -13.26
C THR A 197 -8.18 5.46 -13.81
N GLU A 198 -6.89 5.80 -13.74
CA GLU A 198 -6.27 7.00 -14.30
C GLU A 198 -5.31 6.67 -15.46
#